data_aef1091b7ed5b3858f65d4021ec9d4ce
#
_entry.id   aef1091b7ed5b3858f65d4021ec9d4ce
#
_cell.length_a   1.000
_cell.length_b   1.000
_cell.length_c   1.000
_cell.angle_alpha   90.00
_cell.angle_beta   90.00
_cell.angle_gamma   90.00
#
_symmetry.space_group_name_H-M   'P 1'
#
loop_
_entity.id
_entity.type
_entity.pdbx_description
1 polymer ?
#
loop_
_entity_poly.entity_id
_entity_poly.type
_entity_poly.pdbx_seq_one_letter_code
_entity_poly.pdbx_strand_id
1 'polypeptide(L)'
;MKYTRKKSADSDASQVADSVANCGAVSGANYTDNYTNIDAFEKKALDFIASVDDAIQNQSFSPKERLAIPLQEMPTRNPLERSRQMCEVAIGFTESMAILEANRCLQCKNQPCVAACPVHVPIPQFIAKAAQGAFKEAVDIIKTTNLLPAVCGRVCPQELQCQSVCTVGKSLKDIDKAVGIGRLERFVADWERERNLITIPEVKPETGKKVAVVGSGPAGLTLAADVRREGHSVTIFEAFHKMGGVMVYGIPEFRLPKAIVAKEIEMLKEMGVQFRTNYLVGRTGTLGQLLKEEGFDAAFIGSGAGLPKFLNIPGENLIGVFSANEYLTRANLMKAYKEFAATPFYQAGHVLVVGGGNVAMDAARMALRLGAKKVSLVYRRTRDEMPARKEEVDHAEEEGVVFRFLENPTRILGDEEGR
;
A
#
# COMPACT_ATOMS: atom_id res chain seq x y z
N MET A 1 -23.53 28.64 16.25
CA MET A 1 -24.00 27.35 16.78
C MET A 1 -22.94 26.77 17.70
N LYS A 2 -23.24 26.69 18.99
CA LYS A 2 -22.32 26.12 20.01
C LYS A 2 -22.49 24.58 19.97
N TYR A 3 -21.48 23.87 19.53
CA TYR A 3 -21.43 22.42 19.66
C TYR A 3 -21.19 22.06 21.13
N THR A 4 -22.22 21.67 21.85
CA THR A 4 -22.08 21.07 23.18
C THR A 4 -21.86 19.57 23.03
N ARG A 5 -20.67 19.10 23.33
CA ARG A 5 -20.33 17.66 23.44
C ARG A 5 -21.14 17.02 24.57
N LYS A 6 -21.97 16.04 24.25
CA LYS A 6 -22.49 15.09 25.25
C LYS A 6 -21.37 14.09 25.63
N LYS A 7 -20.93 14.13 26.88
CA LYS A 7 -20.00 13.19 27.51
C LYS A 7 -20.66 11.82 27.69
N SER A 8 -20.58 10.92 26.71
CA SER A 8 -20.91 9.51 26.91
C SER A 8 -20.31 8.56 25.87
N ALA A 9 -19.18 8.95 25.22
CA ALA A 9 -18.46 8.12 24.26
C ALA A 9 -16.94 8.17 24.49
N ASP A 10 -16.45 8.58 25.65
CA ASP A 10 -15.03 8.91 25.88
C ASP A 10 -14.10 7.69 26.02
N SER A 11 -14.63 6.45 26.16
CA SER A 11 -13.78 5.28 26.32
C SER A 11 -13.26 4.66 25.01
N ASP A 12 -14.00 4.80 23.90
CA ASP A 12 -13.63 4.11 22.65
C ASP A 12 -12.68 4.95 21.76
N ALA A 13 -12.78 6.28 21.78
CA ALA A 13 -11.92 7.17 20.99
C ALA A 13 -10.49 7.25 21.56
N SER A 14 -10.34 7.17 22.89
CA SER A 14 -9.02 7.13 23.55
C SER A 14 -8.28 5.81 23.23
N GLN A 15 -8.99 4.68 23.14
CA GLN A 15 -8.40 3.40 22.79
C GLN A 15 -7.83 3.38 21.36
N VAL A 16 -8.46 4.08 20.41
CA VAL A 16 -7.95 4.17 19.02
C VAL A 16 -6.71 5.07 18.92
N ALA A 17 -6.67 6.16 19.68
CA ALA A 17 -5.51 7.06 19.71
C ALA A 17 -4.27 6.37 20.32
N ASP A 18 -4.47 5.61 21.39
CA ASP A 18 -3.40 4.83 22.06
C ASP A 18 -2.93 3.65 21.20
N SER A 19 -3.81 3.07 20.35
CA SER A 19 -3.45 1.96 19.48
C SER A 19 -2.45 2.34 18.38
N VAL A 20 -2.45 3.60 17.92
CA VAL A 20 -1.46 4.09 16.94
C VAL A 20 -0.09 4.32 17.59
N ALA A 21 -0.06 4.70 18.87
CA ALA A 21 1.18 4.87 19.62
C ALA A 21 1.85 3.51 19.96
N ASN A 22 1.06 2.43 20.03
CA ASN A 22 1.51 1.09 20.40
C ASN A 22 1.81 0.17 19.20
N CYS A 23 1.76 0.66 17.97
CA CYS A 23 2.31 -0.06 16.82
C CYS A 23 3.85 -0.02 16.86
N GLY A 24 4.47 -0.59 17.89
CA GLY A 24 5.92 -0.68 17.99
C GLY A 24 6.52 -1.22 16.69
N ALA A 25 7.65 -0.65 16.29
CA ALA A 25 8.47 -1.23 15.24
C ALA A 25 8.64 -2.73 15.53
N VAL A 26 8.45 -3.57 14.51
CA VAL A 26 8.68 -5.01 14.58
C VAL A 26 10.20 -5.22 14.64
N SER A 27 10.78 -4.99 15.81
CA SER A 27 12.15 -5.40 16.13
C SER A 27 12.07 -6.45 17.23
N GLY A 28 12.43 -7.69 16.87
CA GLY A 28 12.51 -8.89 17.66
C GLY A 28 12.68 -8.76 19.16
N ALA A 29 11.62 -8.70 19.94
CA ALA A 29 11.55 -9.20 21.31
C ALA A 29 10.10 -9.12 21.81
N ASN A 30 9.57 -10.26 22.27
CA ASN A 30 8.35 -10.46 23.06
C ASN A 30 7.00 -10.19 22.35
N TYR A 31 6.71 -11.01 21.33
CA TYR A 31 5.36 -11.18 20.80
C TYR A 31 4.68 -12.38 21.49
N THR A 32 4.12 -12.15 22.65
CA THR A 32 3.22 -13.13 23.30
C THR A 32 1.78 -12.73 23.01
N ASP A 33 1.06 -13.65 22.41
CA ASP A 33 -0.37 -13.94 22.49
C ASP A 33 -1.39 -13.28 21.54
N ASN A 34 -1.07 -12.32 20.67
CA ASN A 34 -2.11 -11.64 19.89
C ASN A 34 -1.91 -11.63 18.36
N TYR A 35 -0.99 -12.42 17.83
CA TYR A 35 -0.69 -12.49 16.39
C TYR A 35 -0.94 -13.89 15.87
N THR A 36 -1.24 -13.98 14.57
CA THR A 36 -1.06 -15.25 13.88
C THR A 36 0.39 -15.68 14.14
N ASN A 37 0.58 -16.83 14.73
CA ASN A 37 1.87 -17.25 15.31
C ASN A 37 2.95 -17.32 14.22
N ILE A 38 3.70 -16.23 14.03
CA ILE A 38 4.78 -16.14 13.04
C ILE A 38 5.82 -17.23 13.26
N ASP A 39 6.05 -17.63 14.53
CA ASP A 39 6.97 -18.70 14.88
C ASP A 39 6.52 -20.06 14.32
N ALA A 40 5.21 -20.28 14.18
CA ALA A 40 4.69 -21.49 13.55
C ALA A 40 4.91 -21.50 12.03
N PHE A 41 4.82 -20.33 11.36
CA PHE A 41 5.17 -20.19 9.94
C PHE A 41 6.65 -20.36 9.73
N GLU A 42 7.46 -19.70 10.54
CA GLU A 42 8.92 -19.82 10.52
C GLU A 42 9.36 -21.26 10.74
N LYS A 43 8.81 -21.94 11.76
CA LYS A 43 9.12 -23.34 12.03
C LYS A 43 8.81 -24.24 10.85
N LYS A 44 7.64 -24.08 10.21
CA LYS A 44 7.30 -24.87 9.00
C LYS A 44 8.29 -24.63 7.87
N ALA A 45 8.72 -23.38 7.67
CA ALA A 45 9.70 -23.05 6.65
C ALA A 45 11.07 -23.68 6.96
N LEU A 46 11.53 -23.59 8.22
CA LEU A 46 12.79 -24.18 8.66
C LEU A 46 12.77 -25.72 8.59
N ASP A 47 11.68 -26.35 9.01
CA ASP A 47 11.54 -27.81 8.92
C ASP A 47 11.61 -28.29 7.46
N PHE A 48 11.00 -27.55 6.53
CA PHE A 48 11.09 -27.86 5.09
C PHE A 48 12.50 -27.61 4.57
N ILE A 49 13.12 -26.47 4.88
CA ILE A 49 14.50 -26.15 4.48
C ILE A 49 15.45 -27.25 4.93
N ALA A 50 15.35 -27.69 6.18
CA ALA A 50 16.18 -28.79 6.70
C ALA A 50 16.04 -30.09 5.89
N SER A 51 14.87 -30.35 5.30
CA SER A 51 14.62 -31.55 4.47
C SER A 51 15.23 -31.45 3.07
N VAL A 52 15.60 -30.25 2.61
CA VAL A 52 16.10 -29.96 1.25
C VAL A 52 17.37 -29.11 1.25
N ASP A 53 18.09 -29.06 2.36
CA ASP A 53 19.23 -28.15 2.61
C ASP A 53 20.28 -28.19 1.49
N ASP A 54 20.72 -29.38 1.08
CA ASP A 54 21.69 -29.54 -0.01
C ASP A 54 21.22 -28.89 -1.31
N ALA A 55 19.92 -29.00 -1.64
CA ALA A 55 19.39 -28.42 -2.85
C ALA A 55 19.28 -26.89 -2.78
N ILE A 56 19.01 -26.34 -1.59
CA ILE A 56 19.02 -24.89 -1.36
C ILE A 56 20.44 -24.33 -1.45
N GLN A 57 21.39 -24.92 -0.75
CA GLN A 57 22.79 -24.46 -0.72
C GLN A 57 23.44 -24.52 -2.11
N ASN A 58 23.18 -25.59 -2.85
CA ASN A 58 23.73 -25.80 -4.20
C ASN A 58 22.87 -25.22 -5.33
N GLN A 59 21.70 -24.61 -5.01
CA GLN A 59 20.72 -24.09 -5.97
C GLN A 59 20.35 -25.14 -7.06
N SER A 60 20.26 -26.40 -6.67
CA SER A 60 20.21 -27.57 -7.58
C SER A 60 18.78 -28.09 -7.84
N PHE A 61 17.74 -27.39 -7.40
CA PHE A 61 16.35 -27.78 -7.60
C PHE A 61 16.00 -27.95 -9.09
N SER A 62 15.49 -29.12 -9.44
CA SER A 62 14.81 -29.33 -10.71
C SER A 62 13.46 -28.54 -10.76
N PRO A 63 12.89 -28.29 -11.94
CA PRO A 63 11.58 -27.66 -12.04
C PRO A 63 10.47 -28.40 -11.28
N LYS A 64 10.52 -29.73 -11.21
CA LYS A 64 9.54 -30.54 -10.49
C LYS A 64 9.65 -30.33 -8.96
N GLU A 65 10.86 -30.28 -8.45
CA GLU A 65 11.11 -30.02 -7.01
C GLU A 65 10.68 -28.60 -6.65
N ARG A 66 10.95 -27.59 -7.48
CA ARG A 66 10.48 -26.20 -7.25
C ARG A 66 8.96 -26.10 -7.19
N LEU A 67 8.23 -26.86 -8.01
CA LEU A 67 6.77 -26.94 -7.98
C LEU A 67 6.24 -27.67 -6.73
N ALA A 68 7.04 -28.53 -6.11
CA ALA A 68 6.68 -29.24 -4.88
C ALA A 68 6.90 -28.40 -3.60
N ILE A 69 7.67 -27.30 -3.68
CA ILE A 69 7.86 -26.40 -2.54
C ILE A 69 6.51 -25.76 -2.18
N PRO A 70 6.08 -25.84 -0.90
CA PRO A 70 4.81 -25.25 -0.46
C PRO A 70 4.81 -23.72 -0.59
N LEU A 71 3.66 -23.19 -1.00
CA LEU A 71 3.43 -21.74 -1.00
C LEU A 71 3.59 -21.20 0.42
N GLN A 72 4.34 -20.12 0.56
CA GLN A 72 4.44 -19.41 1.84
C GLN A 72 3.28 -18.43 1.98
N GLU A 73 2.46 -18.65 3.00
CA GLU A 73 1.35 -17.75 3.33
C GLU A 73 1.87 -16.50 4.03
N MET A 74 1.22 -15.36 3.77
CA MET A 74 1.56 -14.10 4.45
C MET A 74 1.01 -14.11 5.88
N PRO A 75 1.88 -14.06 6.91
CA PRO A 75 1.41 -13.91 8.28
C PRO A 75 0.64 -12.60 8.47
N THR A 76 -0.52 -12.67 9.14
CA THR A 76 -1.37 -11.51 9.39
C THR A 76 -1.75 -11.42 10.86
N ARG A 77 -2.09 -10.23 11.33
CA ARG A 77 -2.61 -10.01 12.68
C ARG A 77 -4.00 -10.61 12.86
N ASN A 78 -4.34 -10.96 14.10
CA ASN A 78 -5.66 -11.50 14.43
C ASN A 78 -6.80 -10.59 13.93
N PRO A 79 -7.81 -11.09 13.18
CA PRO A 79 -8.86 -10.28 12.57
C PRO A 79 -9.67 -9.43 13.55
N LEU A 80 -10.02 -9.96 14.70
CA LEU A 80 -10.83 -9.24 15.70
C LEU A 80 -10.05 -8.07 16.34
N GLU A 81 -8.76 -8.25 16.56
CA GLU A 81 -7.89 -7.24 17.13
C GLU A 81 -7.50 -6.20 16.11
N ARG A 82 -7.05 -6.62 14.91
CA ARG A 82 -6.61 -5.73 13.86
C ARG A 82 -7.74 -4.83 13.33
N SER A 83 -9.01 -5.28 13.45
CA SER A 83 -10.17 -4.48 13.07
C SER A 83 -10.35 -3.21 13.92
N ARG A 84 -9.65 -3.11 15.06
CA ARG A 84 -9.67 -1.98 16.00
C ARG A 84 -8.35 -1.22 16.07
N GLN A 85 -7.34 -1.62 15.30
CA GLN A 85 -5.99 -1.06 15.34
C GLN A 85 -5.61 -0.45 13.98
N MET A 86 -4.73 0.55 14.01
CA MET A 86 -4.17 1.16 12.79
C MET A 86 -2.86 0.51 12.34
N CYS A 87 -2.39 -0.53 13.03
CA CYS A 87 -1.16 -1.25 12.71
C CYS A 87 -1.28 -1.99 11.38
N GLU A 88 -0.16 -2.13 10.68
CA GLU A 88 -0.09 -2.89 9.43
C GLU A 88 -0.61 -4.32 9.65
N VAL A 89 -1.53 -4.77 8.80
CA VAL A 89 -2.22 -6.06 8.94
C VAL A 89 -1.30 -7.22 8.61
N ALA A 90 -0.64 -7.17 7.45
CA ALA A 90 0.33 -8.17 7.05
C ALA A 90 1.65 -7.97 7.82
N ILE A 91 2.16 -9.03 8.43
CA ILE A 91 3.37 -8.96 9.27
C ILE A 91 4.63 -8.98 8.40
N GLY A 92 4.61 -9.67 7.26
CA GLY A 92 5.76 -9.86 6.39
C GLY A 92 6.31 -11.29 6.45
N PHE A 93 7.25 -11.61 5.59
CA PHE A 93 8.00 -12.86 5.62
C PHE A 93 9.17 -12.77 6.58
N THR A 94 9.58 -13.91 7.12
CA THR A 94 10.89 -14.12 7.70
C THR A 94 11.93 -14.41 6.60
N GLU A 95 13.21 -14.42 6.94
CA GLU A 95 14.27 -14.77 5.97
C GLU A 95 14.08 -16.18 5.41
N SER A 96 13.76 -17.15 6.28
CA SER A 96 13.52 -18.55 5.88
C SER A 96 12.32 -18.70 4.94
N MET A 97 11.22 -18.03 5.24
CA MET A 97 10.04 -17.99 4.37
C MET A 97 10.37 -17.36 3.01
N ALA A 98 11.13 -16.27 3.00
CA ALA A 98 11.50 -15.59 1.76
C ALA A 98 12.42 -16.46 0.89
N ILE A 99 13.43 -17.12 1.48
CA ILE A 99 14.30 -18.06 0.76
C ILE A 99 13.47 -19.20 0.15
N LEU A 100 12.57 -19.78 0.95
CA LEU A 100 11.75 -20.89 0.51
C LEU A 100 10.79 -20.49 -0.62
N GLU A 101 10.07 -19.38 -0.48
CA GLU A 101 9.19 -18.84 -1.52
C GLU A 101 9.96 -18.49 -2.81
N ALA A 102 11.15 -17.91 -2.69
CA ALA A 102 11.99 -17.56 -3.82
C ALA A 102 12.44 -18.81 -4.62
N ASN A 103 12.70 -19.93 -3.92
CA ASN A 103 13.08 -21.19 -4.57
C ASN A 103 11.94 -21.85 -5.36
N ARG A 104 10.69 -21.42 -5.20
CA ARG A 104 9.57 -21.84 -6.05
C ARG A 104 9.66 -21.30 -7.48
N CYS A 105 10.44 -20.24 -7.71
CA CYS A 105 10.54 -19.60 -9.02
C CYS A 105 11.26 -20.51 -10.04
N LEU A 106 10.62 -20.78 -11.19
CA LEU A 106 11.17 -21.63 -12.26
C LEU A 106 12.25 -20.95 -13.12
N GLN A 107 12.59 -19.69 -12.87
CA GLN A 107 13.59 -18.92 -13.64
C GLN A 107 13.33 -18.99 -15.16
N CYS A 108 12.10 -18.70 -15.59
CA CYS A 108 11.63 -18.86 -16.97
C CYS A 108 12.45 -18.03 -17.95
N LYS A 109 12.90 -18.63 -19.07
CA LYS A 109 13.67 -17.94 -20.11
C LYS A 109 12.91 -16.79 -20.78
N ASN A 110 11.59 -16.93 -20.96
CA ASN A 110 10.72 -15.93 -21.58
C ASN A 110 10.20 -14.88 -20.58
N GLN A 111 10.46 -15.02 -19.30
CA GLN A 111 10.18 -14.07 -18.23
C GLN A 111 8.78 -13.39 -18.31
N PRO A 112 7.66 -14.13 -18.37
CA PRO A 112 6.34 -13.55 -18.60
C PRO A 112 5.95 -12.53 -17.50
N CYS A 113 6.40 -12.74 -16.28
CA CYS A 113 6.18 -11.82 -15.16
C CYS A 113 6.85 -10.44 -15.36
N VAL A 114 8.00 -10.37 -16.03
CA VAL A 114 8.65 -9.09 -16.38
C VAL A 114 7.83 -8.34 -17.40
N ALA A 115 7.36 -9.05 -18.46
CA ALA A 115 6.52 -8.43 -19.50
C ALA A 115 5.19 -7.92 -18.96
N ALA A 116 4.64 -8.57 -17.91
CA ALA A 116 3.38 -8.16 -17.27
C ALA A 116 3.57 -7.09 -16.17
N CYS A 117 4.81 -6.77 -15.79
CA CYS A 117 5.11 -5.69 -14.86
C CYS A 117 5.14 -4.36 -15.63
N PRO A 118 4.33 -3.34 -15.24
CA PRO A 118 4.31 -2.04 -15.94
C PRO A 118 5.65 -1.31 -16.00
N VAL A 119 6.55 -1.58 -15.06
CA VAL A 119 7.89 -0.97 -14.99
C VAL A 119 9.01 -1.99 -15.26
N HIS A 120 8.66 -3.18 -15.75
CA HIS A 120 9.58 -4.23 -16.18
C HIS A 120 10.66 -4.59 -15.14
N VAL A 121 10.27 -4.72 -13.86
CA VAL A 121 11.19 -5.20 -12.80
C VAL A 121 11.83 -6.51 -13.24
N PRO A 122 13.17 -6.68 -13.12
CA PRO A 122 13.85 -7.93 -13.45
C PRO A 122 13.53 -9.04 -12.43
N ILE A 123 12.25 -9.53 -12.47
CA ILE A 123 11.67 -10.40 -11.44
C ILE A 123 12.45 -11.70 -11.24
N PRO A 124 12.79 -12.50 -12.27
CA PRO A 124 13.55 -13.72 -12.05
C PRO A 124 14.92 -13.47 -11.42
N GLN A 125 15.56 -12.34 -11.77
CA GLN A 125 16.90 -12.00 -11.31
C GLN A 125 16.89 -11.64 -9.81
N PHE A 126 15.96 -10.77 -9.36
CA PHE A 126 15.90 -10.46 -7.93
C PHE A 126 15.48 -11.67 -7.08
N ILE A 127 14.55 -12.49 -7.60
CA ILE A 127 14.13 -13.71 -6.92
C ILE A 127 15.28 -14.73 -6.82
N ALA A 128 16.12 -14.86 -7.84
CA ALA A 128 17.30 -15.72 -7.78
C ALA A 128 18.27 -15.29 -6.66
N LYS A 129 18.45 -13.98 -6.46
CA LYS A 129 19.26 -13.45 -5.35
C LYS A 129 18.59 -13.67 -4.00
N ALA A 130 17.29 -13.47 -3.91
CA ALA A 130 16.53 -13.73 -2.68
C ALA A 130 16.59 -15.22 -2.29
N ALA A 131 16.55 -16.14 -3.27
CA ALA A 131 16.71 -17.58 -3.04
C ALA A 131 18.07 -17.98 -2.46
N GLN A 132 19.09 -17.16 -2.69
CA GLN A 132 20.46 -17.33 -2.16
C GLN A 132 20.69 -16.61 -0.83
N GLY A 133 19.68 -15.93 -0.28
CA GLY A 133 19.84 -15.06 0.90
C GLY A 133 20.59 -13.75 0.61
N ALA A 134 20.89 -13.43 -0.65
CA ALA A 134 21.56 -12.21 -1.07
C ALA A 134 20.54 -11.05 -1.21
N PHE A 135 19.88 -10.68 -0.10
CA PHE A 135 18.73 -9.78 -0.09
C PHE A 135 19.08 -8.35 -0.49
N LYS A 136 20.30 -7.88 -0.16
CA LYS A 136 20.75 -6.56 -0.61
C LYS A 136 20.88 -6.50 -2.14
N GLU A 137 21.49 -7.52 -2.74
CA GLU A 137 21.59 -7.59 -4.20
C GLU A 137 20.20 -7.73 -4.86
N ALA A 138 19.30 -8.46 -4.22
CA ALA A 138 17.92 -8.60 -4.71
C ALA A 138 17.19 -7.25 -4.77
N VAL A 139 17.24 -6.43 -3.72
CA VAL A 139 16.60 -5.12 -3.71
C VAL A 139 17.29 -4.14 -4.67
N ASP A 140 18.60 -4.20 -4.83
CA ASP A 140 19.33 -3.36 -5.78
C ASP A 140 18.90 -3.66 -7.23
N ILE A 141 18.67 -4.93 -7.56
CA ILE A 141 18.11 -5.32 -8.87
C ILE A 141 16.72 -4.70 -9.09
N ILE A 142 15.84 -4.73 -8.09
CA ILE A 142 14.52 -4.10 -8.19
C ILE A 142 14.66 -2.60 -8.44
N LYS A 143 15.54 -1.93 -7.71
CA LYS A 143 15.78 -0.49 -7.77
C LYS A 143 16.37 0.00 -9.11
N THR A 144 16.80 -0.91 -9.98
CA THR A 144 17.19 -0.50 -11.35
C THR A 144 16.03 0.07 -12.16
N THR A 145 14.79 -0.35 -11.87
CA THR A 145 13.57 0.06 -12.60
C THR A 145 12.43 0.52 -11.68
N ASN A 146 12.43 0.17 -10.40
CA ASN A 146 11.40 0.54 -9.43
C ASN A 146 12.04 1.11 -8.17
N LEU A 147 11.89 2.40 -7.94
CA LEU A 147 12.42 3.09 -6.77
C LEU A 147 11.49 3.07 -5.55
N LEU A 148 10.31 2.45 -5.64
CA LEU A 148 9.33 2.35 -4.56
C LEU A 148 9.00 0.88 -4.20
N PRO A 149 9.98 -0.02 -4.03
CA PRO A 149 9.71 -1.44 -3.85
C PRO A 149 8.92 -1.74 -2.58
N ALA A 150 9.15 -1.01 -1.49
CA ALA A 150 8.41 -1.16 -0.24
C ALA A 150 6.91 -0.81 -0.38
N VAL A 151 6.59 0.13 -1.26
CA VAL A 151 5.21 0.50 -1.60
C VAL A 151 4.60 -0.51 -2.57
N CYS A 152 5.29 -0.83 -3.68
CA CYS A 152 4.78 -1.75 -4.70
C CYS A 152 4.52 -3.15 -4.13
N GLY A 153 5.42 -3.68 -3.30
CA GLY A 153 5.25 -4.96 -2.64
C GLY A 153 4.00 -5.06 -1.75
N ARG A 154 3.46 -3.90 -1.29
CA ARG A 154 2.25 -3.83 -0.45
C ARG A 154 0.95 -3.57 -1.21
N VAL A 155 0.99 -2.68 -2.20
CA VAL A 155 -0.25 -2.13 -2.77
C VAL A 155 -0.45 -2.40 -4.26
N CYS A 156 0.57 -2.87 -4.97
CA CYS A 156 0.45 -3.24 -6.38
C CYS A 156 -0.51 -4.44 -6.55
N PRO A 157 -1.43 -4.43 -7.51
CA PRO A 157 -2.34 -5.55 -7.77
C PRO A 157 -1.62 -6.67 -8.53
N GLN A 158 -0.68 -7.35 -7.87
CA GLN A 158 0.20 -8.36 -8.48
C GLN A 158 -0.59 -9.53 -9.08
N GLU A 159 -1.72 -9.87 -8.49
CA GLU A 159 -2.66 -10.89 -8.95
C GLU A 159 -3.25 -10.58 -10.33
N LEU A 160 -3.27 -9.32 -10.74
CA LEU A 160 -3.71 -8.86 -12.07
C LEU A 160 -2.54 -8.55 -13.01
N GLN A 161 -1.32 -8.60 -12.52
CA GLN A 161 -0.10 -8.24 -13.25
C GLN A 161 0.89 -9.42 -13.29
N CYS A 162 2.03 -9.29 -12.60
CA CYS A 162 3.12 -10.26 -12.66
C CYS A 162 2.73 -11.66 -12.19
N GLN A 163 1.88 -11.79 -11.17
CA GLN A 163 1.44 -13.11 -10.68
C GLN A 163 0.43 -13.78 -11.61
N SER A 164 -0.47 -13.02 -12.27
CA SER A 164 -1.48 -13.57 -13.18
C SER A 164 -0.90 -14.41 -14.33
N VAL A 165 0.33 -14.13 -14.70
CA VAL A 165 1.02 -14.82 -15.82
C VAL A 165 2.11 -15.80 -15.35
N CYS A 166 2.28 -15.97 -14.03
CA CYS A 166 3.32 -16.79 -13.45
C CYS A 166 3.22 -18.25 -13.90
N THR A 167 4.33 -18.79 -14.41
CA THR A 167 4.39 -20.18 -14.89
C THR A 167 4.16 -21.20 -13.79
N VAL A 168 4.55 -20.91 -12.54
CA VAL A 168 4.28 -21.81 -11.39
C VAL A 168 2.78 -22.00 -11.20
N GLY A 169 2.01 -20.90 -11.10
CA GLY A 169 0.56 -20.97 -10.95
C GLY A 169 -0.11 -21.71 -12.13
N LYS A 170 0.33 -21.42 -13.37
CA LYS A 170 -0.16 -22.12 -14.57
C LYS A 170 0.15 -23.62 -14.54
N SER A 171 1.37 -23.99 -14.13
CA SER A 171 1.80 -25.40 -14.06
C SER A 171 1.02 -26.19 -13.00
N LEU A 172 0.69 -25.52 -11.88
CA LEU A 172 -0.12 -26.10 -10.80
C LEU A 172 -1.63 -26.02 -11.09
N LYS A 173 -2.05 -25.42 -12.21
CA LYS A 173 -3.46 -25.16 -12.58
C LYS A 173 -4.23 -24.39 -11.52
N ASP A 174 -3.53 -23.56 -10.78
CA ASP A 174 -4.05 -22.76 -9.70
C ASP A 174 -3.22 -21.46 -9.63
N ILE A 175 -3.79 -20.34 -10.09
CA ILE A 175 -3.06 -19.07 -10.15
C ILE A 175 -2.82 -18.50 -8.76
N ASP A 176 -3.63 -18.84 -7.76
CA ASP A 176 -3.42 -18.43 -6.38
C ASP A 176 -2.16 -19.07 -5.77
N LYS A 177 -1.63 -20.12 -6.41
CA LYS A 177 -0.34 -20.74 -6.09
C LYS A 177 0.84 -20.20 -6.89
N ALA A 178 0.68 -19.08 -7.58
CA ALA A 178 1.80 -18.37 -8.19
C ALA A 178 2.87 -18.03 -7.13
N VAL A 179 4.10 -17.76 -7.59
CA VAL A 179 5.13 -17.24 -6.70
C VAL A 179 4.68 -15.90 -6.11
N GLY A 180 4.84 -15.73 -4.82
CA GLY A 180 4.49 -14.51 -4.08
C GLY A 180 5.43 -13.33 -4.41
N ILE A 181 5.45 -12.90 -5.67
CA ILE A 181 6.41 -11.92 -6.20
C ILE A 181 6.39 -10.63 -5.38
N GLY A 182 5.21 -10.06 -5.14
CA GLY A 182 5.11 -8.84 -4.34
C GLY A 182 5.44 -9.04 -2.87
N ARG A 183 5.19 -10.24 -2.32
CA ARG A 183 5.59 -10.58 -0.94
C ARG A 183 7.11 -10.63 -0.80
N LEU A 184 7.81 -11.15 -1.81
CA LEU A 184 9.28 -11.14 -1.89
C LEU A 184 9.83 -9.73 -2.11
N GLU A 185 9.22 -8.93 -3.01
CA GLU A 185 9.58 -7.53 -3.23
C GLU A 185 9.44 -6.72 -1.93
N ARG A 186 8.33 -6.87 -1.22
CA ARG A 186 8.13 -6.29 0.10
C ARG A 186 9.21 -6.71 1.08
N PHE A 187 9.46 -8.02 1.18
CA PHE A 187 10.42 -8.56 2.13
C PHE A 187 11.82 -7.97 1.94
N VAL A 188 12.36 -7.97 0.72
CA VAL A 188 13.73 -7.47 0.48
C VAL A 188 13.84 -5.95 0.70
N ALA A 189 12.76 -5.20 0.42
CA ALA A 189 12.71 -3.76 0.70
C ALA A 189 12.64 -3.46 2.21
N ASP A 190 11.84 -4.23 2.96
CA ASP A 190 11.76 -4.11 4.42
C ASP A 190 13.07 -4.54 5.08
N TRP A 191 13.68 -5.62 4.62
CA TRP A 191 14.97 -6.12 5.09
C TRP A 191 16.08 -5.07 4.96
N GLU A 192 16.15 -4.38 3.82
CA GLU A 192 17.11 -3.30 3.58
C GLU A 192 16.86 -2.11 4.50
N ARG A 193 15.59 -1.69 4.62
CA ARG A 193 15.21 -0.55 5.46
C ARG A 193 15.50 -0.79 6.95
N GLU A 194 15.14 -1.96 7.47
CA GLU A 194 15.29 -2.30 8.88
C GLU A 194 16.74 -2.39 9.31
N ARG A 195 17.62 -2.72 8.37
CA ARG A 195 19.09 -2.76 8.59
C ARG A 195 19.79 -1.46 8.27
N ASN A 196 19.03 -0.40 7.89
CA ASN A 196 19.58 0.89 7.46
C ASN A 196 20.62 0.77 6.32
N LEU A 197 20.35 -0.13 5.37
CA LEU A 197 21.22 -0.39 4.22
C LEU A 197 20.76 0.33 2.94
N ILE A 198 19.79 1.26 3.06
CA ILE A 198 19.28 2.03 1.92
C ILE A 198 20.41 2.83 1.30
N THR A 199 20.66 2.57 0.03
CA THR A 199 21.65 3.34 -0.76
C THR A 199 20.96 4.43 -1.53
N ILE A 200 21.50 5.65 -1.44
CA ILE A 200 21.05 6.79 -2.26
C ILE A 200 21.54 6.58 -3.70
N PRO A 201 20.67 6.61 -4.71
CA PRO A 201 21.09 6.52 -6.09
C PRO A 201 22.09 7.61 -6.47
N GLU A 202 23.11 7.26 -7.24
CA GLU A 202 24.09 8.22 -7.75
C GLU A 202 23.40 9.21 -8.69
N VAL A 203 23.76 10.49 -8.56
CA VAL A 203 23.28 11.58 -9.36
C VAL A 203 24.37 12.01 -10.33
N LYS A 204 24.08 12.04 -11.62
CA LYS A 204 25.00 12.54 -12.66
C LYS A 204 25.33 14.03 -12.44
N PRO A 205 26.40 14.54 -13.03
CA PRO A 205 26.74 15.96 -12.96
C PRO A 205 25.59 16.87 -13.38
N GLU A 206 25.49 18.04 -12.73
CA GLU A 206 24.42 19.01 -12.96
C GLU A 206 24.37 19.46 -14.44
N THR A 207 23.19 19.35 -15.03
CA THR A 207 22.96 19.75 -16.43
C THR A 207 22.56 21.21 -16.59
N GLY A 208 22.26 21.89 -15.49
CA GLY A 208 21.68 23.23 -15.48
C GLY A 208 20.20 23.30 -15.86
N LYS A 209 19.56 22.16 -16.18
CA LYS A 209 18.14 22.08 -16.50
C LYS A 209 17.29 21.91 -15.24
N LYS A 210 16.10 22.54 -15.24
CA LYS A 210 15.16 22.53 -14.12
C LYS A 210 13.82 21.93 -14.54
N VAL A 211 13.32 20.97 -13.78
CA VAL A 211 12.04 20.31 -14.04
C VAL A 211 11.07 20.54 -12.90
N ALA A 212 9.88 21.04 -13.23
CA ALA A 212 8.75 21.15 -12.31
C ALA A 212 7.92 19.86 -12.35
N VAL A 213 7.63 19.28 -11.18
CA VAL A 213 6.76 18.11 -11.06
C VAL A 213 5.52 18.50 -10.28
N VAL A 214 4.34 18.40 -10.90
CA VAL A 214 3.05 18.74 -10.28
C VAL A 214 2.41 17.50 -9.71
N GLY A 215 2.38 17.42 -8.37
CA GLY A 215 1.87 16.29 -7.60
C GLY A 215 2.98 15.36 -7.10
N SER A 216 2.89 15.03 -5.81
CA SER A 216 3.84 14.18 -5.09
C SER A 216 3.37 12.73 -4.93
N GLY A 217 2.42 12.29 -5.73
CA GLY A 217 2.00 10.89 -5.78
C GLY A 217 3.08 9.98 -6.37
N PRO A 218 2.85 8.65 -6.45
CA PRO A 218 3.86 7.70 -6.91
C PRO A 218 4.46 8.06 -8.27
N ALA A 219 3.65 8.55 -9.22
CA ALA A 219 4.14 8.97 -10.53
C ALA A 219 5.11 10.16 -10.45
N GLY A 220 4.77 11.18 -9.64
CA GLY A 220 5.62 12.35 -9.45
C GLY A 220 6.92 12.03 -8.73
N LEU A 221 6.87 11.19 -7.68
CA LEU A 221 8.06 10.77 -6.94
C LEU A 221 9.02 9.94 -7.82
N THR A 222 8.48 8.97 -8.59
CA THR A 222 9.28 8.14 -9.49
C THR A 222 9.95 8.99 -10.57
N LEU A 223 9.19 9.84 -11.26
CA LEU A 223 9.76 10.74 -12.28
C LEU A 223 10.82 11.66 -11.68
N ALA A 224 10.55 12.25 -10.50
CA ALA A 224 11.51 13.15 -9.86
C ALA A 224 12.83 12.47 -9.56
N ALA A 225 12.80 11.21 -9.09
CA ALA A 225 14.01 10.44 -8.84
C ALA A 225 14.78 10.14 -10.13
N ASP A 226 14.09 9.68 -11.19
CA ASP A 226 14.72 9.35 -12.46
C ASP A 226 15.34 10.59 -13.12
N VAL A 227 14.60 11.69 -13.17
CA VAL A 227 15.08 12.97 -13.73
C VAL A 227 16.25 13.53 -12.91
N ARG A 228 16.20 13.39 -11.57
CA ARG A 228 17.30 13.82 -10.71
C ARG A 228 18.57 12.98 -10.93
N ARG A 229 18.43 11.66 -11.09
CA ARG A 229 19.56 10.77 -11.43
C ARG A 229 20.29 11.20 -12.69
N GLU A 230 19.57 11.77 -13.68
CA GLU A 230 20.17 12.30 -14.91
C GLU A 230 20.86 13.68 -14.74
N GLY A 231 20.92 14.22 -13.51
CA GLY A 231 21.61 15.48 -13.19
C GLY A 231 20.75 16.73 -13.38
N HIS A 232 19.43 16.60 -13.56
CA HIS A 232 18.55 17.76 -13.65
C HIS A 232 18.08 18.20 -12.26
N SER A 233 17.93 19.51 -12.05
CA SER A 233 17.31 20.05 -10.85
C SER A 233 15.81 19.80 -10.89
N VAL A 234 15.24 19.26 -9.81
CA VAL A 234 13.82 18.91 -9.74
C VAL A 234 13.15 19.56 -8.53
N THR A 235 11.98 20.15 -8.76
CA THR A 235 11.10 20.67 -7.71
C THR A 235 9.71 20.04 -7.85
N ILE A 236 9.25 19.38 -6.78
CA ILE A 236 7.90 18.83 -6.69
C ILE A 236 6.97 19.83 -6.00
N PHE A 237 5.85 20.15 -6.65
CA PHE A 237 4.78 21.01 -6.16
C PHE A 237 3.61 20.12 -5.70
N GLU A 238 3.22 20.23 -4.43
CA GLU A 238 2.15 19.46 -3.83
C GLU A 238 1.06 20.37 -3.28
N ALA A 239 -0.18 20.08 -3.62
CA ALA A 239 -1.34 20.85 -3.16
C ALA A 239 -1.59 20.71 -1.66
N PHE A 240 -1.33 19.53 -1.11
CA PHE A 240 -1.49 19.26 0.32
C PHE A 240 -0.28 19.69 1.15
N HIS A 241 -0.47 19.68 2.47
CA HIS A 241 0.58 20.01 3.44
C HIS A 241 1.60 18.86 3.64
N LYS A 242 1.33 17.66 3.08
CA LYS A 242 2.20 16.49 3.12
C LYS A 242 2.39 15.90 1.75
N MET A 243 3.61 15.46 1.49
CA MET A 243 3.99 14.73 0.28
C MET A 243 3.51 13.28 0.31
N GLY A 244 3.38 12.66 -0.86
CA GLY A 244 3.08 11.24 -1.04
C GLY A 244 1.77 10.96 -1.75
N GLY A 245 0.95 11.99 -2.03
CA GLY A 245 -0.32 11.81 -2.76
C GLY A 245 -1.21 10.74 -2.13
N VAL A 246 -1.80 9.89 -2.97
CA VAL A 246 -2.73 8.82 -2.54
C VAL A 246 -2.12 7.85 -1.52
N MET A 247 -0.81 7.66 -1.53
CA MET A 247 -0.10 6.83 -0.54
C MET A 247 -0.24 7.38 0.89
N VAL A 248 -0.49 8.67 1.04
CA VAL A 248 -0.63 9.33 2.34
C VAL A 248 -2.07 9.69 2.65
N TYR A 249 -2.83 10.25 1.71
CA TYR A 249 -4.21 10.67 1.98
C TYR A 249 -5.23 9.55 1.77
N GLY A 250 -4.99 8.61 0.84
CA GLY A 250 -5.97 7.60 0.43
C GLY A 250 -5.76 6.25 1.08
N ILE A 251 -4.57 5.66 0.96
CA ILE A 251 -4.28 4.32 1.47
C ILE A 251 -4.13 4.36 3.00
N PRO A 252 -4.87 3.52 3.76
CA PRO A 252 -4.78 3.52 5.22
C PRO A 252 -3.43 3.06 5.79
N GLU A 253 -3.17 3.45 7.04
CA GLU A 253 -1.97 3.07 7.80
C GLU A 253 -1.82 1.55 7.90
N PHE A 254 -2.93 0.83 8.09
CA PHE A 254 -2.95 -0.62 8.24
C PHE A 254 -2.66 -1.41 6.95
N ARG A 255 -2.57 -0.73 5.79
CA ARG A 255 -2.13 -1.29 4.50
C ARG A 255 -0.76 -0.79 4.08
N LEU A 256 -0.52 0.50 4.28
CA LEU A 256 0.73 1.17 3.91
C LEU A 256 1.13 2.14 5.03
N PRO A 257 1.99 1.73 5.95
CA PRO A 257 2.49 2.59 7.01
C PRO A 257 3.14 3.86 6.45
N LYS A 258 2.77 5.02 7.00
CA LYS A 258 3.24 6.32 6.48
C LYS A 258 4.73 6.55 6.71
N ALA A 259 5.31 5.84 7.67
CA ALA A 259 6.76 5.85 7.90
C ALA A 259 7.54 5.32 6.68
N ILE A 260 6.99 4.32 5.96
CA ILE A 260 7.58 3.79 4.73
C ILE A 260 7.60 4.88 3.65
N VAL A 261 6.45 5.51 3.40
CA VAL A 261 6.35 6.59 2.41
C VAL A 261 7.25 7.78 2.76
N ALA A 262 7.38 8.09 4.06
CA ALA A 262 8.26 9.15 4.53
C ALA A 262 9.74 8.85 4.22
N LYS A 263 10.18 7.59 4.34
CA LYS A 263 11.55 7.18 4.00
C LYS A 263 11.84 7.30 2.50
N GLU A 264 10.90 6.95 1.64
CA GLU A 264 11.05 7.13 0.19
C GLU A 264 11.19 8.63 -0.16
N ILE A 265 10.40 9.50 0.48
CA ILE A 265 10.49 10.95 0.29
C ILE A 265 11.84 11.49 0.80
N GLU A 266 12.32 10.98 1.93
CA GLU A 266 13.62 11.35 2.52
C GLU A 266 14.76 11.05 1.54
N MET A 267 14.77 9.85 0.94
CA MET A 267 15.74 9.47 -0.09
C MET A 267 15.77 10.47 -1.25
N LEU A 268 14.60 10.93 -1.73
CA LEU A 268 14.56 11.92 -2.79
C LEU A 268 15.12 13.28 -2.35
N LYS A 269 14.92 13.68 -1.09
CA LYS A 269 15.53 14.91 -0.54
C LYS A 269 17.05 14.79 -0.48
N GLU A 270 17.56 13.64 -0.06
CA GLU A 270 18.99 13.36 -0.02
C GLU A 270 19.62 13.35 -1.44
N MET A 271 18.86 12.96 -2.46
CA MET A 271 19.25 13.13 -3.87
C MET A 271 19.25 14.61 -4.33
N GLY A 272 18.72 15.54 -3.54
CA GLY A 272 18.63 16.96 -3.86
C GLY A 272 17.33 17.40 -4.54
N VAL A 273 16.28 16.57 -4.53
CA VAL A 273 14.94 16.97 -5.00
C VAL A 273 14.33 17.98 -4.01
N GLN A 274 13.84 19.10 -4.54
CA GLN A 274 13.17 20.13 -3.76
C GLN A 274 11.66 19.86 -3.67
N PHE A 275 11.05 20.27 -2.58
CA PHE A 275 9.62 20.06 -2.32
C PHE A 275 8.94 21.35 -1.89
N ARG A 276 7.83 21.70 -2.55
CA ARG A 276 6.94 22.83 -2.18
C ARG A 276 5.54 22.31 -1.88
N THR A 277 5.18 22.23 -0.60
CA THR A 277 3.83 21.89 -0.13
C THR A 277 2.91 23.10 -0.11
N ASN A 278 1.59 22.86 0.03
CA ASN A 278 0.55 23.91 0.04
C ASN A 278 0.61 24.78 -1.24
N TYR A 279 0.99 24.18 -2.35
CA TYR A 279 1.12 24.86 -3.64
C TYR A 279 0.22 24.19 -4.69
N LEU A 280 -0.95 24.76 -4.91
CA LEU A 280 -1.91 24.29 -5.91
C LEU A 280 -1.59 24.92 -7.27
N VAL A 281 -0.90 24.18 -8.12
CA VAL A 281 -0.60 24.64 -9.49
C VAL A 281 -1.90 24.90 -10.24
N GLY A 282 -2.00 26.07 -10.88
CA GLY A 282 -3.22 26.57 -11.50
C GLY A 282 -4.02 27.54 -10.62
N ARG A 283 -3.70 27.62 -9.30
CA ARG A 283 -4.33 28.56 -8.36
C ARG A 283 -3.29 29.41 -7.63
N THR A 284 -2.34 28.77 -6.93
CA THR A 284 -1.25 29.48 -6.24
C THR A 284 -0.27 30.09 -7.26
N GLY A 285 0.04 29.36 -8.31
CA GLY A 285 0.81 29.80 -9.46
C GLY A 285 0.44 28.97 -10.68
N THR A 286 0.45 29.57 -11.85
CA THR A 286 0.11 28.90 -13.10
C THR A 286 1.31 28.14 -13.66
N LEU A 287 1.05 27.12 -14.50
CA LEU A 287 2.10 26.41 -15.22
C LEU A 287 2.95 27.38 -16.09
N GLY A 288 2.29 28.38 -16.69
CA GLY A 288 2.99 29.42 -17.48
C GLY A 288 3.97 30.24 -16.64
N GLN A 289 3.63 30.57 -15.39
CA GLN A 289 4.54 31.25 -14.46
C GLN A 289 5.74 30.37 -14.10
N LEU A 290 5.51 29.10 -13.78
CA LEU A 290 6.60 28.16 -13.50
C LEU A 290 7.62 28.10 -14.66
N LEU A 291 7.13 27.97 -15.88
CA LEU A 291 7.99 27.85 -17.06
C LEU A 291 8.66 29.16 -17.44
N LYS A 292 7.93 30.32 -17.42
CA LYS A 292 8.41 31.58 -17.97
C LYS A 292 9.06 32.49 -16.93
N GLU A 293 8.58 32.47 -15.67
CA GLU A 293 9.01 33.40 -14.63
C GLU A 293 9.94 32.72 -13.61
N GLU A 294 9.65 31.46 -13.20
CA GLU A 294 10.50 30.72 -12.26
C GLU A 294 11.63 29.94 -12.99
N GLY A 295 11.63 29.91 -14.31
CA GLY A 295 12.71 29.40 -15.14
C GLY A 295 12.82 27.88 -15.17
N PHE A 296 11.70 27.16 -15.07
CA PHE A 296 11.67 25.72 -15.33
C PHE A 296 11.70 25.45 -16.83
N ASP A 297 12.57 24.52 -17.26
CA ASP A 297 12.69 24.12 -18.67
C ASP A 297 11.55 23.20 -19.12
N ALA A 298 11.04 22.39 -18.20
CA ALA A 298 9.95 21.45 -18.45
C ALA A 298 9.07 21.27 -17.22
N ALA A 299 7.85 20.76 -17.44
CA ALA A 299 6.94 20.40 -16.37
C ALA A 299 6.28 19.05 -16.64
N PHE A 300 6.18 18.23 -15.60
CA PHE A 300 5.40 16.99 -15.58
C PHE A 300 4.15 17.19 -14.73
N ILE A 301 3.00 16.71 -15.23
CA ILE A 301 1.72 16.81 -14.55
C ILE A 301 1.29 15.43 -14.08
N GLY A 302 1.46 15.17 -12.77
CA GLY A 302 1.07 13.94 -12.08
C GLY A 302 0.05 14.21 -10.97
N SER A 303 -0.99 15.01 -11.26
CA SER A 303 -1.98 15.49 -10.27
C SER A 303 -2.92 14.41 -9.72
N GLY A 304 -2.85 13.18 -10.24
CA GLY A 304 -3.67 12.06 -9.81
C GLY A 304 -5.12 12.15 -10.29
N ALA A 305 -5.96 11.22 -9.81
CA ALA A 305 -7.38 11.09 -10.15
C ALA A 305 -8.24 11.17 -8.88
N GLY A 306 -8.04 12.23 -8.07
CA GLY A 306 -8.69 12.42 -6.77
C GLY A 306 -10.16 12.84 -6.82
N LEU A 307 -10.70 13.17 -8.00
CA LEU A 307 -12.10 13.55 -8.13
C LEU A 307 -13.03 12.36 -7.88
N PRO A 308 -13.96 12.45 -6.93
CA PRO A 308 -14.90 11.37 -6.66
C PRO A 308 -15.89 11.19 -7.80
N LYS A 309 -16.32 9.94 -8.00
CA LYS A 309 -17.47 9.63 -8.86
C LYS A 309 -18.67 9.44 -7.96
N PHE A 310 -19.70 10.27 -8.17
CA PHE A 310 -20.98 10.16 -7.49
C PHE A 310 -21.89 9.16 -8.21
N LEU A 311 -22.88 8.63 -7.48
CA LEU A 311 -23.87 7.69 -8.02
C LEU A 311 -24.93 8.40 -8.86
N ASN A 312 -25.09 9.71 -8.67
CA ASN A 312 -26.14 10.56 -9.26
C ASN A 312 -27.55 10.08 -8.87
N ILE A 313 -27.74 9.77 -7.59
CA ILE A 313 -29.02 9.37 -7.02
C ILE A 313 -29.54 10.45 -6.05
N PRO A 314 -30.87 10.53 -5.84
CA PRO A 314 -31.45 11.44 -4.86
C PRO A 314 -30.88 11.21 -3.45
N GLY A 315 -30.54 12.29 -2.75
CA GLY A 315 -30.04 12.27 -1.38
C GLY A 315 -28.52 12.19 -1.22
N GLU A 316 -27.73 12.20 -2.28
CA GLU A 316 -26.25 12.19 -2.18
C GLU A 316 -25.67 13.43 -1.51
N ASN A 317 -26.44 14.52 -1.38
CA ASN A 317 -26.05 15.76 -0.70
C ASN A 317 -26.46 15.84 0.76
N LEU A 318 -27.05 14.78 1.31
CA LEU A 318 -27.43 14.71 2.73
C LEU A 318 -26.21 14.67 3.64
N ILE A 319 -26.39 15.15 4.87
CA ILE A 319 -25.36 15.09 5.92
C ILE A 319 -25.08 13.62 6.26
N GLY A 320 -23.79 13.26 6.33
CA GLY A 320 -23.37 11.88 6.56
C GLY A 320 -23.08 11.08 5.29
N VAL A 321 -23.35 11.67 4.11
CA VAL A 321 -22.91 11.10 2.83
C VAL A 321 -21.55 11.68 2.45
N PHE A 322 -20.59 10.81 2.21
CA PHE A 322 -19.21 11.18 1.88
C PHE A 322 -18.73 10.43 0.65
N SER A 323 -17.91 11.05 -0.16
CA SER A 323 -17.06 10.27 -1.06
C SER A 323 -16.03 9.49 -0.25
N ALA A 324 -15.66 8.29 -0.70
CA ALA A 324 -14.62 7.50 -0.01
C ALA A 324 -13.29 8.26 0.07
N ASN A 325 -12.93 9.05 -0.96
CA ASN A 325 -11.72 9.88 -0.94
C ASN A 325 -11.75 10.93 0.17
N GLU A 326 -12.90 11.60 0.37
CA GLU A 326 -13.05 12.57 1.46
C GLU A 326 -12.95 11.89 2.82
N TYR A 327 -13.67 10.79 3.02
CA TYR A 327 -13.66 10.01 4.25
C TYR A 327 -12.25 9.55 4.62
N LEU A 328 -11.54 8.96 3.66
CA LEU A 328 -10.17 8.48 3.84
C LEU A 328 -9.17 9.63 4.04
N THR A 329 -9.33 10.76 3.34
CA THR A 329 -8.47 11.93 3.54
C THR A 329 -8.62 12.49 4.95
N ARG A 330 -9.85 12.59 5.47
CA ARG A 330 -10.10 13.01 6.86
C ARG A 330 -9.44 12.06 7.86
N ALA A 331 -9.52 10.75 7.64
CA ALA A 331 -8.93 9.76 8.52
C ALA A 331 -7.40 9.69 8.38
N ASN A 332 -6.88 9.53 7.18
CA ASN A 332 -5.45 9.24 6.94
C ASN A 332 -4.57 10.50 7.01
N LEU A 333 -4.91 11.55 6.24
CA LEU A 333 -4.11 12.76 6.15
C LEU A 333 -4.36 13.69 7.34
N MET A 334 -5.64 13.95 7.64
CA MET A 334 -6.03 14.92 8.67
C MET A 334 -6.07 14.30 10.06
N LYS A 335 -5.95 12.97 10.19
CA LYS A 335 -5.97 12.26 11.48
C LYS A 335 -7.19 12.61 12.34
N ALA A 336 -8.37 12.78 11.71
CA ALA A 336 -9.58 13.30 12.34
C ALA A 336 -10.09 12.48 13.55
N TYR A 337 -9.61 11.24 13.69
CA TYR A 337 -9.89 10.36 14.83
C TYR A 337 -9.08 10.68 16.09
N LYS A 338 -8.01 11.48 15.98
CA LYS A 338 -7.19 11.83 17.14
C LYS A 338 -7.91 12.86 18.01
N GLU A 339 -7.68 12.76 19.29
CA GLU A 339 -8.07 13.80 20.23
C GLU A 339 -7.42 15.14 19.81
N PHE A 340 -8.18 16.22 19.89
CA PHE A 340 -7.78 17.56 19.45
C PHE A 340 -7.52 17.73 17.93
N ALA A 341 -7.94 16.78 17.08
CA ALA A 341 -7.88 17.00 15.64
C ALA A 341 -8.76 18.19 15.23
N ALA A 342 -8.22 19.09 14.39
CA ALA A 342 -8.96 20.25 13.89
C ALA A 342 -10.05 19.86 12.89
N THR A 343 -9.91 18.72 12.24
CA THR A 343 -10.88 18.21 11.24
C THR A 343 -12.00 17.45 11.94
N PRO A 344 -13.27 17.83 11.74
CA PRO A 344 -14.39 17.11 12.33
C PRO A 344 -14.53 15.73 11.69
N PHE A 345 -14.87 14.76 12.53
CA PHE A 345 -15.16 13.39 12.11
C PHE A 345 -16.53 12.96 12.64
N TYR A 346 -17.36 12.39 11.76
CA TYR A 346 -18.66 11.87 12.12
C TYR A 346 -18.56 10.38 12.41
N GLN A 347 -18.81 10.00 13.65
CA GLN A 347 -18.86 8.61 14.06
C GLN A 347 -20.28 8.06 13.89
N ALA A 348 -20.46 7.16 12.95
CA ALA A 348 -21.74 6.51 12.69
C ALA A 348 -21.81 5.13 13.33
N GLY A 349 -23.00 4.76 13.84
CA GLY A 349 -23.22 3.42 14.37
C GLY A 349 -23.27 2.35 13.27
N HIS A 350 -23.83 2.69 12.09
CA HIS A 350 -23.85 1.84 10.90
C HIS A 350 -23.33 2.63 9.69
N VAL A 351 -22.34 2.07 9.02
CA VAL A 351 -21.75 2.63 7.80
C VAL A 351 -22.08 1.73 6.62
N LEU A 352 -22.61 2.34 5.55
CA LEU A 352 -22.83 1.68 4.27
C LEU A 352 -21.79 2.19 3.28
N VAL A 353 -21.00 1.28 2.70
CA VAL A 353 -20.02 1.59 1.67
C VAL A 353 -20.51 1.05 0.34
N VAL A 354 -20.51 1.88 -0.69
CA VAL A 354 -20.96 1.49 -2.03
C VAL A 354 -19.76 1.42 -2.97
N GLY A 355 -19.49 0.23 -3.49
CA GLY A 355 -18.39 -0.02 -4.42
C GLY A 355 -17.65 -1.33 -4.15
N GLY A 356 -16.88 -1.80 -5.14
CA GLY A 356 -16.13 -3.07 -5.06
C GLY A 356 -14.64 -2.92 -5.32
N GLY A 357 -14.09 -1.71 -5.34
CA GLY A 357 -12.65 -1.48 -5.55
C GLY A 357 -11.85 -1.37 -4.25
N ASN A 358 -10.52 -1.27 -4.35
CA ASN A 358 -9.63 -1.13 -3.19
C ASN A 358 -9.99 0.04 -2.28
N VAL A 359 -10.45 1.16 -2.85
CA VAL A 359 -10.87 2.35 -2.08
C VAL A 359 -12.10 2.03 -1.21
N ALA A 360 -13.03 1.19 -1.71
CA ALA A 360 -14.18 0.75 -0.93
C ALA A 360 -13.77 -0.17 0.21
N MET A 361 -12.83 -1.10 -0.03
CA MET A 361 -12.25 -1.94 1.04
C MET A 361 -11.58 -1.08 2.10
N ASP A 362 -10.78 -0.10 1.70
CA ASP A 362 -10.11 0.83 2.60
C ASP A 362 -11.11 1.63 3.45
N ALA A 363 -12.17 2.16 2.83
CA ALA A 363 -13.20 2.92 3.54
C ALA A 363 -13.99 2.05 4.52
N ALA A 364 -14.37 0.84 4.13
CA ALA A 364 -15.11 -0.10 4.98
C ALA A 364 -14.29 -0.54 6.20
N ARG A 365 -13.04 -0.94 5.98
CA ARG A 365 -12.12 -1.36 7.03
C ARG A 365 -11.73 -0.19 7.94
N MET A 366 -11.61 1.01 7.38
CA MET A 366 -11.38 2.23 8.17
C MET A 366 -12.59 2.54 9.06
N ALA A 367 -13.82 2.38 8.56
CA ALA A 367 -15.03 2.62 9.34
C ALA A 367 -15.11 1.73 10.60
N LEU A 368 -14.74 0.45 10.49
CA LEU A 368 -14.64 -0.45 11.66
C LEU A 368 -13.66 0.11 12.70
N ARG A 369 -12.45 0.50 12.27
CA ARG A 369 -11.40 1.05 13.13
C ARG A 369 -11.78 2.36 13.79
N LEU A 370 -12.67 3.10 13.17
CA LEU A 370 -13.21 4.36 13.69
C LEU A 370 -14.45 4.17 14.56
N GLY A 371 -14.78 2.92 14.93
CA GLY A 371 -15.80 2.59 15.93
C GLY A 371 -17.20 2.38 15.37
N ALA A 372 -17.37 2.18 14.07
CA ALA A 372 -18.67 1.76 13.52
C ALA A 372 -19.05 0.37 14.07
N LYS A 373 -20.27 0.25 14.62
CA LYS A 373 -20.77 -1.02 15.17
C LYS A 373 -21.10 -2.04 14.08
N LYS A 374 -21.45 -1.54 12.89
CA LYS A 374 -21.77 -2.36 11.73
C LYS A 374 -21.28 -1.65 10.47
N VAL A 375 -20.61 -2.39 9.60
CA VAL A 375 -20.21 -1.91 8.28
C VAL A 375 -20.76 -2.87 7.24
N SER A 376 -21.52 -2.34 6.28
CA SER A 376 -22.02 -3.09 5.14
C SER A 376 -21.41 -2.55 3.85
N LEU A 377 -20.99 -3.43 2.95
CA LEU A 377 -20.49 -3.05 1.64
C LEU A 377 -21.45 -3.55 0.58
N VAL A 378 -21.96 -2.63 -0.23
CA VAL A 378 -22.89 -2.91 -1.32
C VAL A 378 -22.16 -2.88 -2.65
N TYR A 379 -22.27 -3.96 -3.42
CA TYR A 379 -21.67 -4.05 -4.73
C TYR A 379 -22.66 -4.61 -5.76
N ARG A 380 -22.75 -3.94 -6.91
CA ARG A 380 -23.74 -4.26 -7.97
C ARG A 380 -23.51 -5.57 -8.70
N ARG A 381 -22.35 -6.21 -8.53
CA ARG A 381 -21.96 -7.47 -9.16
C ARG A 381 -21.65 -8.52 -8.10
N THR A 382 -21.07 -9.64 -8.53
CA THR A 382 -20.66 -10.73 -7.66
C THR A 382 -19.26 -10.48 -7.03
N ARG A 383 -18.87 -11.33 -6.09
CA ARG A 383 -17.53 -11.31 -5.46
C ARG A 383 -16.41 -11.45 -6.50
N ASP A 384 -16.57 -12.35 -7.46
CA ASP A 384 -15.54 -12.66 -8.47
C ASP A 384 -15.28 -11.50 -9.44
N GLU A 385 -16.23 -10.58 -9.56
CA GLU A 385 -16.11 -9.40 -10.41
C GLU A 385 -15.62 -8.16 -9.66
N MET A 386 -15.24 -8.30 -8.38
CA MET A 386 -14.70 -7.17 -7.62
C MET A 386 -13.30 -6.78 -8.14
N PRO A 387 -13.08 -5.49 -8.48
CA PRO A 387 -11.76 -5.04 -8.92
C PRO A 387 -10.78 -4.81 -7.76
N ALA A 388 -11.23 -5.00 -6.50
CA ALA A 388 -10.35 -4.97 -5.34
C ALA A 388 -9.41 -6.18 -5.34
N ARG A 389 -8.25 -6.04 -4.72
CA ARG A 389 -7.35 -7.17 -4.46
C ARG A 389 -8.08 -8.22 -3.62
N LYS A 390 -7.96 -9.49 -4.01
CA LYS A 390 -8.59 -10.61 -3.31
C LYS A 390 -8.25 -10.63 -1.82
N GLU A 391 -6.97 -10.46 -1.49
CA GLU A 391 -6.48 -10.37 -0.12
C GLU A 391 -7.18 -9.27 0.70
N GLU A 392 -7.49 -8.11 0.09
CA GLU A 392 -8.17 -7.01 0.78
C GLU A 392 -9.67 -7.28 0.99
N VAL A 393 -10.30 -8.03 0.07
CA VAL A 393 -11.67 -8.50 0.21
C VAL A 393 -11.76 -9.53 1.35
N ASP A 394 -10.84 -10.50 1.38
CA ASP A 394 -10.75 -11.52 2.41
C ASP A 394 -10.52 -10.87 3.80
N HIS A 395 -9.59 -9.94 3.89
CA HIS A 395 -9.34 -9.19 5.13
C HIS A 395 -10.54 -8.39 5.60
N ALA A 396 -11.30 -7.77 4.69
CA ALA A 396 -12.49 -7.01 5.06
C ALA A 396 -13.59 -7.93 5.63
N GLU A 397 -13.77 -9.12 5.05
CA GLU A 397 -14.72 -10.13 5.51
C GLU A 397 -14.32 -10.69 6.87
N GLU A 398 -13.06 -11.07 7.06
CA GLU A 398 -12.50 -11.52 8.33
C GLU A 398 -12.64 -10.48 9.46
N GLU A 399 -12.53 -9.19 9.13
CA GLU A 399 -12.71 -8.08 10.06
C GLU A 399 -14.17 -7.77 10.38
N GLY A 400 -15.13 -8.45 9.72
CA GLY A 400 -16.56 -8.36 10.01
C GLY A 400 -17.34 -7.39 9.11
N VAL A 401 -16.80 -6.99 7.97
CA VAL A 401 -17.57 -6.25 6.96
C VAL A 401 -18.60 -7.19 6.32
N VAL A 402 -19.86 -6.77 6.28
CA VAL A 402 -20.95 -7.53 5.69
C VAL A 402 -21.11 -7.18 4.23
N PHE A 403 -20.85 -8.13 3.33
CA PHE A 403 -21.00 -7.93 1.89
C PHE A 403 -22.43 -8.17 1.42
N ARG A 404 -22.92 -7.28 0.58
CA ARG A 404 -24.21 -7.35 -0.09
C ARG A 404 -24.00 -7.23 -1.59
N PHE A 405 -23.99 -8.37 -2.25
CA PHE A 405 -23.78 -8.47 -3.70
C PHE A 405 -25.08 -8.35 -4.47
N LEU A 406 -24.96 -7.98 -5.77
CA LEU A 406 -26.09 -7.81 -6.69
C LEU A 406 -27.10 -6.74 -6.23
N GLU A 407 -26.63 -5.79 -5.42
CA GLU A 407 -27.43 -4.67 -4.94
C GLU A 407 -26.84 -3.34 -5.41
N ASN A 408 -27.72 -2.38 -5.67
CA ASN A 408 -27.33 -1.02 -6.01
C ASN A 408 -28.32 -0.03 -5.37
N PRO A 409 -27.86 1.00 -4.66
CA PRO A 409 -28.75 1.99 -4.08
C PRO A 409 -29.41 2.84 -5.19
N THR A 410 -30.68 3.16 -5.02
CA THR A 410 -31.45 3.99 -5.96
C THR A 410 -31.76 5.37 -5.42
N ARG A 411 -31.72 5.54 -4.10
CA ARG A 411 -31.88 6.82 -3.39
C ARG A 411 -31.39 6.71 -1.96
N ILE A 412 -31.04 7.84 -1.37
CA ILE A 412 -30.70 7.99 0.05
C ILE A 412 -31.84 8.79 0.70
N LEU A 413 -32.37 8.27 1.81
CA LEU A 413 -33.43 8.93 2.55
C LEU A 413 -32.82 9.62 3.76
N GLY A 414 -33.12 10.89 3.94
CA GLY A 414 -32.73 11.66 5.10
C GLY A 414 -33.83 11.70 6.17
N ASP A 415 -33.43 12.02 7.38
CA ASP A 415 -34.34 12.41 8.45
C ASP A 415 -34.77 13.90 8.30
N GLU A 416 -35.57 14.39 9.25
CA GLU A 416 -36.07 15.78 9.27
C GLU A 416 -34.92 16.80 9.44
N GLU A 417 -33.76 16.37 9.90
CA GLU A 417 -32.56 17.20 10.07
C GLU A 417 -31.63 17.16 8.84
N GLY A 418 -32.02 16.43 7.78
CA GLY A 418 -31.23 16.30 6.56
C GLY A 418 -30.01 15.38 6.68
N ARG A 419 -30.08 14.41 7.58
CA ARG A 419 -29.04 13.41 7.82
C ARG A 419 -29.40 12.08 7.17
#